data_81a8e0f005387be5daa3ca1e9a86098b
#
_entry.id   81a8e0f005387be5daa3ca1e9a86098b
#
_cell.length_a   1.000
_cell.length_b   1.000
_cell.length_c   1.000
_cell.angle_alpha   90.00
_cell.angle_beta   90.00
_cell.angle_gamma   90.00
#
_symmetry.space_group_name_H-M   'P 1'
#
loop_
_entity.id
_entity.type
_entity.pdbx_description
1 polymer ?
#
loop_
_entity_poly.entity_id
_entity_poly.type
_entity_poly.pdbx_seq_one_letter_code
_entity_poly.pdbx_strand_id
1 'polypeptide(L)'
;AHHRRAADLARSAGLVNINNRWAGVNWLTMESAVAPGIHVLGDATFSAPLMPKSGHMANQHAKVAAAAVVQLLKGEPVNATPVVMNTCYSFVTATDVIHVASVHQYDAADRIFKTVPGSGGVSAAANALEGRYALSWADNIWHDMLG
;
A
#
# COMPACT_ATOMS: atom_id res chain seq x y z
N ALA A 1 6.05 -18.26 -0.24
CA ALA A 1 7.23 -18.37 -1.13
C ALA A 1 7.56 -17.04 -1.84
N HIS A 2 6.54 -16.24 -2.24
CA HIS A 2 6.77 -14.99 -2.99
C HIS A 2 7.43 -13.88 -2.16
N HIS A 3 7.10 -13.76 -0.88
CA HIS A 3 7.67 -12.72 0.00
C HIS A 3 9.20 -12.83 0.18
N ARG A 4 9.78 -14.02 0.09
CA ARG A 4 11.23 -14.19 0.18
C ARG A 4 11.96 -13.60 -1.02
N ARG A 5 11.45 -13.79 -2.24
CA ARG A 5 12.10 -13.30 -3.46
C ARG A 5 12.17 -11.79 -3.57
N ALA A 6 11.08 -11.08 -3.22
CA ALA A 6 11.07 -9.62 -3.22
C ALA A 6 12.03 -9.04 -2.16
N ALA A 7 12.07 -9.63 -0.96
CA ALA A 7 13.02 -9.25 0.08
C ALA A 7 14.47 -9.56 -0.30
N ASP A 8 14.71 -10.66 -1.02
CA ASP A 8 16.06 -11.04 -1.48
C ASP A 8 16.58 -10.08 -2.56
N LEU A 9 15.71 -9.64 -3.49
CA LEU A 9 16.07 -8.63 -4.47
C LEU A 9 16.41 -7.30 -3.80
N ALA A 10 15.57 -6.81 -2.92
CA ALA A 10 15.80 -5.57 -2.19
C ALA A 10 17.08 -5.64 -1.35
N ARG A 11 17.39 -6.79 -0.73
CA ARG A 11 18.62 -7.01 0.03
C ARG A 11 19.85 -7.01 -0.87
N SER A 12 19.82 -7.75 -1.98
CA SER A 12 20.95 -7.82 -2.93
C SER A 12 21.24 -6.48 -3.60
N ALA A 13 20.22 -5.64 -3.75
CA ALA A 13 20.33 -4.27 -4.25
C ALA A 13 20.73 -3.24 -3.18
N GLY A 14 20.99 -3.67 -1.93
CA GLY A 14 21.38 -2.76 -0.85
C GLY A 14 20.26 -1.84 -0.33
N LEU A 15 19.00 -2.13 -0.64
CA LEU A 15 17.86 -1.28 -0.27
C LEU A 15 17.27 -1.59 1.11
N VAL A 16 17.67 -2.72 1.71
CA VAL A 16 17.19 -3.15 3.03
C VAL A 16 18.00 -2.45 4.12
N ASN A 17 17.36 -1.62 4.91
CA ASN A 17 17.98 -0.84 5.97
C ASN A 17 17.25 -0.91 7.32
N ILE A 18 16.12 -1.61 7.40
CA ILE A 18 15.37 -1.79 8.65
C ILE A 18 15.24 -3.28 8.97
N ASN A 19 15.71 -3.67 10.17
CA ASN A 19 15.65 -5.02 10.72
C ASN A 19 16.19 -6.13 9.79
N ASN A 20 17.16 -5.81 8.93
CA ASN A 20 17.73 -6.70 7.90
C ASN A 20 16.66 -7.34 6.97
N ARG A 21 15.49 -6.70 6.85
CA ARG A 21 14.35 -7.29 6.13
C ARG A 21 13.60 -6.29 5.25
N TRP A 22 13.50 -5.02 5.65
CA TRP A 22 12.61 -4.06 5.03
C TRP A 22 13.38 -2.85 4.50
N ALA A 23 12.86 -2.25 3.44
CA ALA A 23 13.29 -0.94 2.97
C ALA A 23 12.54 0.16 3.74
N GLY A 24 13.27 1.11 4.29
CA GLY A 24 12.74 2.38 4.75
C GLY A 24 12.53 3.30 3.55
N VAL A 25 11.44 4.05 3.56
CA VAL A 25 11.07 4.96 2.47
C VAL A 25 10.60 6.32 2.98
N ASN A 26 10.72 7.32 2.14
CA ASN A 26 9.99 8.57 2.30
C ASN A 26 8.52 8.34 1.88
N TRP A 27 7.59 8.45 2.80
CA TRP A 27 6.18 8.14 2.58
C TRP A 27 5.46 9.09 1.62
N LEU A 28 6.01 10.26 1.32
CA LEU A 28 5.44 11.18 0.33
C LEU A 28 5.81 10.80 -1.12
N THR A 29 6.90 10.06 -1.30
CA THR A 29 7.45 9.73 -2.61
C THR A 29 7.66 8.25 -2.82
N MET A 30 7.62 7.45 -1.75
CA MET A 30 8.06 6.05 -1.71
C MET A 30 9.55 5.86 -2.10
N GLU A 31 10.34 6.93 -2.11
CA GLU A 31 11.77 6.87 -2.40
C GLU A 31 12.52 6.20 -1.25
N SER A 32 13.47 5.35 -1.61
CA SER A 32 14.34 4.65 -0.66
C SER A 32 15.13 5.62 0.22
N ALA A 33 15.19 5.33 1.51
CA ALA A 33 15.98 6.13 2.45
C ALA A 33 17.52 6.00 2.24
N VAL A 34 17.97 5.04 1.43
CA VAL A 34 19.40 4.73 1.23
C VAL A 34 19.86 4.80 -0.23
N ALA A 35 18.94 4.93 -1.18
CA ALA A 35 19.27 4.96 -2.61
C ALA A 35 18.41 6.02 -3.32
N PRO A 36 18.93 7.24 -3.55
CA PRO A 36 18.20 8.29 -4.25
C PRO A 36 17.78 7.86 -5.67
N GLY A 37 16.59 8.28 -6.08
CA GLY A 37 16.00 7.92 -7.38
C GLY A 37 15.43 6.50 -7.47
N ILE A 38 15.51 5.72 -6.41
CA ILE A 38 14.92 4.37 -6.34
C ILE A 38 13.70 4.40 -5.43
N HIS A 39 12.55 4.01 -5.97
CA HIS A 39 11.29 3.95 -5.23
C HIS A 39 10.97 2.49 -4.87
N VAL A 40 10.64 2.25 -3.60
CA VAL A 40 10.28 0.92 -3.08
C VAL A 40 8.88 1.00 -2.52
N LEU A 41 8.02 0.04 -2.86
CA LEU A 41 6.61 0.04 -2.48
C LEU A 41 6.11 -1.35 -2.08
N GLY A 42 4.91 -1.39 -1.55
CA GLY A 42 4.23 -2.62 -1.14
C GLY A 42 4.94 -3.35 0.00
N ASP A 43 4.91 -4.65 -0.05
CA ASP A 43 5.37 -5.53 1.04
C ASP A 43 6.87 -5.46 1.31
N ALA A 44 7.67 -4.92 0.38
CA ALA A 44 9.10 -4.73 0.57
C ALA A 44 9.44 -3.57 1.54
N THR A 45 8.50 -2.65 1.77
CA THR A 45 8.69 -1.53 2.69
C THR A 45 8.48 -1.94 4.15
N PHE A 46 9.08 -1.19 5.07
CA PHE A 46 8.70 -1.28 6.48
C PHE A 46 7.35 -0.59 6.67
N SER A 47 6.31 -1.33 7.06
CA SER A 47 4.95 -0.78 7.16
C SER A 47 4.86 0.33 8.21
N ALA A 48 4.07 1.35 7.92
CA ALA A 48 3.60 2.29 8.93
C ALA A 48 2.76 1.56 10.00
N PRO A 49 2.63 2.12 11.21
CA PRO A 49 1.84 1.52 12.27
C PRO A 49 0.41 1.19 11.82
N LEU A 50 -0.04 -0.03 12.09
CA LEU A 50 -1.37 -0.57 11.71
C LEU A 50 -1.65 -0.61 10.19
N MET A 51 -0.69 -0.25 9.35
CA MET A 51 -0.83 -0.37 7.90
C MET A 51 -0.66 -1.83 7.48
N PRO A 52 -1.65 -2.43 6.84
CA PRO A 52 -1.55 -3.83 6.40
C PRO A 52 -0.61 -3.98 5.22
N LYS A 53 -0.01 -5.16 5.09
CA LYS A 53 0.69 -5.60 3.89
C LYS A 53 -0.30 -6.33 3.00
N SER A 54 -0.67 -5.71 1.88
CA SER A 54 -1.65 -6.25 0.94
C SER A 54 -1.40 -5.78 -0.48
N GLY A 55 -1.95 -6.49 -1.46
CA GLY A 55 -1.91 -6.06 -2.86
C GLY A 55 -2.58 -4.71 -3.09
N HIS A 56 -3.69 -4.43 -2.38
CA HIS A 56 -4.35 -3.12 -2.45
C HIS A 56 -3.44 -2.00 -1.92
N MET A 57 -2.80 -2.20 -0.77
CA MET A 57 -1.87 -1.21 -0.24
C MET A 57 -0.66 -1.02 -1.17
N ALA A 58 -0.15 -2.09 -1.79
CA ALA A 58 0.91 -1.98 -2.79
C ALA A 58 0.47 -1.15 -4.02
N ASN A 59 -0.76 -1.32 -4.50
CA ASN A 59 -1.34 -0.48 -5.56
C ASN A 59 -1.45 0.98 -5.13
N GLN A 60 -1.88 1.26 -3.90
CA GLN A 60 -1.94 2.62 -3.36
C GLN A 60 -0.54 3.27 -3.25
N HIS A 61 0.46 2.54 -2.77
CA HIS A 61 1.85 2.99 -2.75
C HIS A 61 2.36 3.31 -4.16
N ALA A 62 1.99 2.50 -5.17
CA ALA A 62 2.36 2.74 -6.55
C ALA A 62 1.76 4.05 -7.09
N LYS A 63 0.52 4.37 -6.76
CA LYS A 63 -0.14 5.64 -7.11
C LYS A 63 0.56 6.85 -6.48
N VAL A 64 0.92 6.75 -5.20
CA VAL A 64 1.71 7.79 -4.51
C VAL A 64 3.07 7.98 -5.19
N ALA A 65 3.79 6.89 -5.45
CA ALA A 65 5.10 6.93 -6.09
C ALA A 65 5.03 7.54 -7.51
N ALA A 66 4.09 7.08 -8.33
CA ALA A 66 3.93 7.56 -9.71
C ALA A 66 3.62 9.07 -9.76
N ALA A 67 2.68 9.53 -8.93
CA ALA A 67 2.37 10.95 -8.82
C ALA A 67 3.59 11.76 -8.37
N ALA A 68 4.33 11.28 -7.37
CA ALA A 68 5.52 11.96 -6.88
C ALA A 68 6.62 12.02 -7.93
N VAL A 69 6.90 10.93 -8.64
CA VAL A 69 7.90 10.90 -9.72
C VAL A 69 7.58 11.92 -10.81
N VAL A 70 6.31 12.00 -11.24
CA VAL A 70 5.89 12.99 -12.24
C VAL A 70 6.12 14.42 -11.75
N GLN A 71 5.77 14.73 -10.51
CA GLN A 71 5.95 16.06 -9.92
C GLN A 71 7.44 16.39 -9.77
N LEU A 72 8.25 15.47 -9.29
CA LEU A 72 9.71 15.66 -9.15
C LEU A 72 10.39 15.91 -10.50
N LEU A 73 10.01 15.18 -11.55
CA LEU A 73 10.55 15.39 -12.90
C LEU A 73 10.17 16.75 -13.49
N LYS A 74 9.05 17.33 -13.08
CA LYS A 74 8.62 18.68 -13.46
C LYS A 74 9.21 19.78 -12.58
N GLY A 75 9.89 19.45 -11.49
CA GLY A 75 10.33 20.41 -10.49
C GLY A 75 9.18 20.99 -9.65
N GLU A 76 8.05 20.28 -9.57
CA GLU A 76 6.86 20.66 -8.82
C GLU A 76 6.86 20.02 -7.43
N PRO A 77 6.19 20.64 -6.43
CA PRO A 77 6.07 20.05 -5.11
C PRO A 77 5.22 18.78 -5.15
N VAL A 78 5.62 17.74 -4.41
CA VAL A 78 4.85 16.51 -4.24
C VAL A 78 3.62 16.76 -3.36
N ASN A 79 2.62 15.87 -3.46
CA ASN A 79 1.45 15.93 -2.57
C ASN A 79 1.88 15.80 -1.11
N ALA A 80 1.65 16.83 -0.32
CA ALA A 80 2.04 16.89 1.10
C ALA A 80 1.10 16.12 2.04
N THR A 81 -0.07 15.70 1.57
CA THR A 81 -1.12 15.07 2.38
C THR A 81 -1.74 13.84 1.70
N PRO A 82 -0.94 12.88 1.22
CA PRO A 82 -1.48 11.71 0.57
C PRO A 82 -2.34 10.89 1.55
N VAL A 83 -3.38 10.30 0.99
CA VAL A 83 -4.27 9.35 1.67
C VAL A 83 -4.20 8.04 0.92
N VAL A 84 -4.06 6.94 1.64
CA VAL A 84 -4.07 5.58 1.09
C VAL A 84 -5.09 4.74 1.83
N MET A 85 -5.65 3.76 1.15
CA MET A 85 -6.67 2.90 1.74
C MET A 85 -6.37 1.42 1.51
N ASN A 86 -6.90 0.60 2.38
CA ASN A 86 -6.86 -0.84 2.23
C ASN A 86 -8.25 -1.43 2.31
N THR A 87 -8.53 -2.40 1.47
CA THR A 87 -9.65 -3.33 1.63
C THR A 87 -9.15 -4.71 1.25
N CYS A 88 -9.32 -5.67 2.15
CA CYS A 88 -9.05 -7.08 1.88
C CYS A 88 -10.37 -7.84 1.97
N TYR A 89 -10.68 -8.60 0.93
CA TYR A 89 -11.86 -9.47 0.87
C TYR A 89 -11.47 -10.92 1.09
N SER A 90 -12.26 -11.64 1.89
CA SER A 90 -12.08 -13.06 2.16
C SER A 90 -13.37 -13.82 1.87
N PHE A 91 -13.34 -14.71 0.89
CA PHE A 91 -14.45 -15.60 0.57
C PHE A 91 -14.58 -16.67 1.67
N VAL A 92 -15.75 -16.71 2.31
CA VAL A 92 -16.10 -17.71 3.34
C VAL A 92 -16.82 -18.89 2.70
N THR A 93 -17.61 -18.62 1.65
CA THR A 93 -18.24 -19.58 0.76
C THR A 93 -17.93 -19.23 -0.69
N ALA A 94 -18.54 -19.90 -1.64
CA ALA A 94 -18.42 -19.54 -3.06
C ALA A 94 -18.98 -18.14 -3.39
N THR A 95 -19.86 -17.59 -2.57
CA THR A 95 -20.55 -16.31 -2.80
C THR A 95 -20.43 -15.33 -1.66
N ASP A 96 -20.32 -15.80 -0.43
CA ASP A 96 -20.34 -14.95 0.75
C ASP A 96 -18.94 -14.52 1.15
N VAL A 97 -18.77 -13.24 1.39
CA VAL A 97 -17.50 -12.59 1.66
C VAL A 97 -17.58 -11.78 2.95
N ILE A 98 -16.48 -11.70 3.63
CA ILE A 98 -16.19 -10.68 4.64
C ILE A 98 -15.08 -9.76 4.13
N HIS A 99 -15.04 -8.53 4.61
CA HIS A 99 -13.92 -7.62 4.36
C HIS A 99 -13.31 -7.07 5.66
N VAL A 100 -12.07 -6.61 5.54
CA VAL A 100 -11.42 -5.70 6.47
C VAL A 100 -10.95 -4.49 5.68
N ALA A 101 -11.24 -3.28 6.20
CA ALA A 101 -10.86 -2.03 5.55
C ALA A 101 -10.18 -1.08 6.53
N SER A 102 -9.36 -0.16 6.00
CA SER A 102 -8.77 0.94 6.75
C SER A 102 -8.35 2.07 5.81
N VAL A 103 -8.36 3.30 6.32
CA VAL A 103 -7.81 4.47 5.63
C VAL A 103 -6.62 5.00 6.43
N HIS A 104 -5.58 5.40 5.73
CA HIS A 104 -4.36 5.95 6.32
C HIS A 104 -4.06 7.29 5.68
N GLN A 105 -3.79 8.29 6.50
CA GLN A 105 -3.40 9.62 6.07
C GLN A 105 -1.99 9.92 6.53
N TYR A 106 -1.23 10.62 5.71
CA TYR A 106 0.10 11.08 6.08
C TYR A 106 0.04 12.13 7.17
N ASP A 107 0.82 11.92 8.22
CA ASP A 107 1.03 12.85 9.32
C ASP A 107 2.38 13.53 9.14
N ALA A 108 2.35 14.85 8.94
CA ALA A 108 3.58 15.62 8.67
C ALA A 108 4.46 15.79 9.88
N ALA A 109 3.92 15.73 11.10
CA ALA A 109 4.70 15.87 12.34
C ALA A 109 5.57 14.63 12.57
N ASP A 110 4.99 13.45 12.39
CA ASP A 110 5.70 12.17 12.56
C ASP A 110 6.29 11.62 11.25
N ARG A 111 5.98 12.25 10.11
CA ARG A 111 6.44 11.87 8.77
C ARG A 111 6.10 10.42 8.40
N ILE A 112 4.91 9.97 8.77
CA ILE A 112 4.45 8.60 8.58
C ILE A 112 2.95 8.57 8.32
N PHE A 113 2.45 7.51 7.69
CA PHE A 113 1.01 7.29 7.62
C PHE A 113 0.45 6.86 8.98
N LYS A 114 -0.69 7.42 9.35
CA LYS A 114 -1.48 7.02 10.51
C LYS A 114 -2.87 6.59 10.09
N THR A 115 -3.41 5.60 10.76
CA THR A 115 -4.81 5.19 10.54
C THR A 115 -5.75 6.33 10.92
N VAL A 116 -6.67 6.67 10.04
CA VAL A 116 -7.72 7.66 10.31
C VAL A 116 -8.71 7.05 11.31
N PRO A 117 -8.95 7.68 12.46
CA PRO A 117 -9.89 7.16 13.46
C PRO A 117 -11.29 6.92 12.87
N GLY A 118 -11.88 5.78 13.17
CA GLY A 118 -13.22 5.41 12.68
C GLY A 118 -13.30 5.00 11.22
N SER A 119 -12.19 4.99 10.49
CA SER A 119 -12.17 4.60 9.07
C SER A 119 -12.01 3.09 8.85
N GLY A 120 -11.67 2.37 9.89
CA GLY A 120 -11.48 0.91 9.83
C GLY A 120 -12.77 0.16 10.11
N GLY A 121 -12.84 -1.06 9.59
CA GLY A 121 -13.97 -1.92 9.88
C GLY A 121 -13.75 -3.34 9.41
N VAL A 122 -14.52 -4.24 10.00
CA VAL A 122 -14.65 -5.64 9.61
C VAL A 122 -16.12 -5.91 9.40
N SER A 123 -16.48 -6.70 8.42
CA SER A 123 -17.87 -7.11 8.19
C SER A 123 -18.47 -7.76 9.44
N ALA A 124 -19.69 -7.37 9.78
CA ALA A 124 -20.42 -7.99 10.91
C ALA A 124 -20.71 -9.48 10.66
N ALA A 125 -20.93 -9.85 9.39
CA ALA A 125 -21.15 -11.23 8.95
C ALA A 125 -20.83 -11.35 7.46
N ALA A 126 -20.49 -12.56 7.04
CA ALA A 126 -20.31 -12.86 5.61
C ALA A 126 -21.66 -12.77 4.87
N ASN A 127 -21.63 -12.20 3.68
CA ASN A 127 -22.84 -12.06 2.85
C ASN A 127 -22.51 -11.96 1.34
N ALA A 128 -23.50 -12.27 0.51
CA ALA A 128 -23.35 -12.27 -0.94
C ALA A 128 -23.26 -10.86 -1.56
N LEU A 129 -23.70 -9.80 -0.86
CA LEU A 129 -23.53 -8.44 -1.34
C LEU A 129 -22.05 -8.05 -1.33
N GLU A 130 -21.34 -8.37 -0.28
CA GLU A 130 -19.88 -8.17 -0.22
C GLU A 130 -19.13 -9.05 -1.22
N GLY A 131 -19.66 -10.23 -1.55
CA GLY A 131 -19.15 -11.03 -2.66
C GLY A 131 -19.17 -10.29 -4.00
N ARG A 132 -20.28 -9.61 -4.32
CA ARG A 132 -20.35 -8.77 -5.51
C ARG A 132 -19.38 -7.58 -5.45
N TYR A 133 -19.23 -6.96 -4.30
CA TYR A 133 -18.24 -5.88 -4.12
C TYR A 133 -16.81 -6.38 -4.32
N ALA A 134 -16.48 -7.56 -3.81
CA ALA A 134 -15.15 -8.17 -3.98
C ALA A 134 -14.82 -8.40 -5.46
N LEU A 135 -15.76 -8.90 -6.25
CA LEU A 135 -15.58 -9.11 -7.69
C LEU A 135 -15.42 -7.78 -8.44
N SER A 136 -16.30 -6.82 -8.19
CA SER A 136 -16.19 -5.47 -8.79
C SER A 136 -14.89 -4.77 -8.41
N TRP A 137 -14.45 -4.92 -7.17
CA TRP A 137 -13.17 -4.39 -6.70
C TRP A 137 -12.00 -5.04 -7.45
N ALA A 138 -12.04 -6.37 -7.65
CA ALA A 138 -11.00 -7.09 -8.38
C ALA A 138 -10.90 -6.60 -9.83
N ASP A 139 -12.05 -6.45 -10.51
CA ASP A 139 -12.10 -5.92 -11.87
C ASP A 139 -11.48 -4.52 -11.96
N ASN A 140 -11.82 -3.64 -11.01
CA ASN A 140 -11.25 -2.28 -10.98
C ASN A 140 -9.74 -2.27 -10.73
N ILE A 141 -9.23 -3.12 -9.84
CA ILE A 141 -7.78 -3.23 -9.58
C ILE A 141 -7.04 -3.78 -10.80
N TRP A 142 -7.62 -4.78 -11.48
CA TRP A 142 -7.03 -5.29 -12.73
C TRP A 142 -6.98 -4.22 -13.81
N HIS A 143 -8.05 -3.43 -13.95
CA HIS A 143 -8.09 -2.33 -14.90
C HIS A 143 -7.05 -1.23 -14.56
N ASP A 144 -6.91 -0.88 -13.30
CA ASP A 144 -5.87 0.05 -12.83
C ASP A 144 -4.44 -0.40 -13.17
N MET A 145 -4.19 -1.71 -13.15
CA MET A 145 -2.85 -2.28 -13.29
C MET A 145 -2.50 -2.64 -14.74
N LEU A 146 -3.47 -3.00 -15.56
CA LEU A 146 -3.27 -3.57 -16.88
C LEU A 146 -3.85 -2.72 -18.02
N GLY A 147 -4.65 -1.71 -17.71
CA GLY A 147 -5.28 -0.78 -18.67
C GLY A 147 -6.61 -1.29 -19.21
#